data_eeb2db575688c7b7479b86583a6a9d5e
#
_entry.id   eeb2db575688c7b7479b86583a6a9d5e
#
_cell.length_a   1.000
_cell.length_b   1.000
_cell.length_c   1.000
_cell.angle_alpha   90.00
_cell.angle_beta   90.00
_cell.angle_gamma   90.00
#
_symmetry.space_group_name_H-M   'P 1'
#
loop_
_entity.id
_entity.type
_entity.pdbx_description
1 polymer ?
#
loop_
_entity_poly.entity_id
_entity_poly.type
_entity_poly.pdbx_seq_one_letter_code
_entity_poly.pdbx_strand_id
1 'polypeptide(L)'
;FAGVDESPGETIIYEGRKFKTYQGMGSIESMQKGSKDRYFQDAEDDIKKLVPEGIVGRVPYKGTLAETVYQLVGGLRAGMGYCGAKNIADLQKAKFIRITQSGVRESHPHGVTIVKEAPNYTR
;
A
#
# COMPACT_ATOMS: atom_id res chain seq x y z
N PHE A 1 4.34 0.30 0.57
CA PHE A 1 5.49 1.04 1.15
C PHE A 1 5.33 2.57 1.10
N ALA A 2 4.33 3.10 0.42
CA ALA A 2 4.13 4.56 0.36
C ALA A 2 3.86 5.21 1.72
N GLY A 3 3.39 4.44 2.71
CA GLY A 3 3.10 4.90 4.06
C GLY A 3 4.28 4.87 5.04
N VAL A 4 5.46 4.39 4.63
CA VAL A 4 6.63 4.33 5.53
C VAL A 4 7.36 5.68 5.61
N ASP A 5 8.11 5.89 6.68
CA ASP A 5 8.87 7.13 6.90
C ASP A 5 9.82 7.46 5.74
N GLU A 6 10.46 6.46 5.18
CA GLU A 6 11.45 6.59 4.11
C GLU A 6 10.83 6.91 2.74
N SER A 7 9.50 6.83 2.61
CA SER A 7 8.85 7.20 1.35
C SER A 7 8.88 8.73 1.14
N PRO A 8 8.89 9.22 -0.11
CA PRO A 8 9.06 10.66 -0.40
C PRO A 8 7.82 11.51 -0.09
N GLY A 9 6.67 10.92 0.22
CA GLY A 9 5.44 11.65 0.55
C GLY A 9 5.55 12.42 1.87
N GLU A 10 4.81 13.50 1.99
CA GLU A 10 4.72 14.26 3.23
C GLU A 10 3.84 13.56 4.26
N THR A 11 4.22 13.65 5.53
CA THR A 11 3.37 13.18 6.63
C THR A 11 2.32 14.23 6.95
N ILE A 12 1.06 13.84 6.93
CA ILE A 12 -0.07 14.70 7.26
C ILE A 12 -0.93 14.07 8.36
N ILE A 13 -1.65 14.91 9.10
CA ILE A 13 -2.64 14.47 10.08
C ILE A 13 -4.02 14.79 9.54
N TYR A 14 -4.89 13.79 9.50
CA TYR A 14 -6.26 13.94 9.07
C TYR A 14 -7.17 13.14 10.00
N GLU A 15 -8.19 13.81 10.55
CA GLU A 15 -9.12 13.21 11.53
C GLU A 15 -8.40 12.49 12.70
N GLY A 16 -7.32 13.09 13.21
CA GLY A 16 -6.53 12.56 14.33
C GLY A 16 -5.61 11.38 13.99
N ARG A 17 -5.48 11.01 12.71
CA ARG A 17 -4.62 9.92 12.24
C ARG A 17 -3.51 10.44 11.32
N LYS A 18 -2.36 9.76 11.36
CA LYS A 18 -1.24 10.04 10.46
C LYS A 18 -1.42 9.35 9.12
N PHE A 19 -1.14 10.08 8.06
CA PHE A 19 -1.08 9.59 6.69
C PHE A 19 0.18 10.10 6.01
N LYS A 20 0.57 9.46 4.92
CA LYS A 20 1.56 9.96 3.97
C LYS A 20 0.86 10.30 2.66
N THR A 21 1.25 11.43 2.05
CA THR A 21 0.76 11.78 0.74
C THR A 21 1.33 10.86 -0.34
N TYR A 22 0.53 10.56 -1.33
CA TYR A 22 0.91 9.74 -2.48
C TYR A 22 0.51 10.47 -3.77
N GLN A 23 1.43 10.55 -4.70
CA GLN A 23 1.20 11.20 -5.99
C GLN A 23 1.40 10.19 -7.12
N GLY A 24 0.37 10.01 -7.95
CA GLY A 24 0.50 9.29 -9.21
C GLY A 24 1.41 10.08 -10.17
N MET A 25 2.18 9.39 -11.00
CA MET A 25 3.15 10.03 -11.91
C MET A 25 2.50 10.97 -12.93
N GLY A 26 1.24 10.71 -13.30
CA GLY A 26 0.45 11.55 -14.18
C GLY A 26 -0.41 12.59 -13.45
N SER A 27 -0.24 12.80 -12.13
CA SER A 27 -0.91 13.89 -11.41
C SER A 27 -0.29 15.24 -11.78
N ILE A 28 -1.07 16.32 -11.64
CA ILE A 28 -0.58 17.68 -11.93
C ILE A 28 0.70 17.98 -11.14
N GLU A 29 0.72 17.65 -9.86
CA GLU A 29 1.85 17.90 -8.97
C GLU A 29 3.09 17.09 -9.39
N SER A 30 2.89 15.86 -9.83
CA SER A 30 3.98 15.01 -10.30
C SER A 30 4.53 15.48 -11.64
N MET A 31 3.67 15.92 -12.57
CA MET A 31 4.05 16.51 -13.86
C MET A 31 4.86 17.79 -13.67
N GLN A 32 4.46 18.66 -12.73
CA GLN A 32 5.21 19.86 -12.36
C GLN A 32 6.61 19.55 -11.81
N LYS A 33 6.78 18.42 -11.13
CA LYS A 33 8.06 17.95 -10.59
C LYS A 33 8.94 17.24 -11.62
N GLY A 34 8.58 17.23 -12.90
CA GLY A 34 9.40 16.73 -13.99
C GLY A 34 9.02 15.39 -14.59
N SER A 35 7.87 14.80 -14.23
CA SER A 35 7.40 13.56 -14.86
C SER A 35 6.60 13.78 -16.16
N LYS A 36 6.44 15.03 -16.58
CA LYS A 36 5.71 15.42 -17.81
C LYS A 36 6.28 14.79 -19.07
N ASP A 37 7.60 14.59 -19.15
CA ASP A 37 8.28 14.00 -20.30
C ASP A 37 7.75 12.60 -20.66
N ARG A 38 7.34 11.85 -19.67
CA ARG A 38 6.75 10.51 -19.86
C ARG A 38 5.40 10.54 -20.55
N TYR A 39 4.73 11.68 -20.53
CA TYR A 39 3.39 11.90 -21.07
C TYR A 39 3.40 12.82 -22.29
N PHE A 40 4.59 13.08 -22.87
CA PHE A 40 4.76 13.94 -24.05
C PHE A 40 4.17 15.36 -23.87
N GLN A 41 4.28 15.90 -22.64
CA GLN A 41 3.74 17.20 -22.27
C GLN A 41 4.83 18.20 -21.84
N ASP A 42 6.07 17.92 -22.16
CA ASP A 42 7.27 18.69 -21.77
C ASP A 42 7.32 20.11 -22.35
N ALA A 43 6.61 20.36 -23.44
CA ALA A 43 6.49 21.70 -24.02
C ALA A 43 5.45 22.59 -23.30
N GLU A 44 4.69 22.03 -22.35
CA GLU A 44 3.60 22.73 -21.68
C GLU A 44 4.03 23.22 -20.31
N ASP A 45 4.33 24.52 -20.22
CA ASP A 45 4.65 25.19 -18.97
C ASP A 45 3.41 25.69 -18.22
N ASP A 46 2.28 25.76 -18.89
CA ASP A 46 1.01 26.19 -18.29
C ASP A 46 0.25 24.99 -17.72
N ILE A 47 0.07 24.98 -16.39
CA ILE A 47 -0.64 23.94 -15.66
C ILE A 47 -2.03 23.64 -16.26
N LYS A 48 -2.70 24.65 -16.79
CA LYS A 48 -4.04 24.52 -17.39
C LYS A 48 -4.03 23.67 -18.67
N LYS A 49 -2.87 23.51 -19.28
CA LYS A 49 -2.70 22.72 -20.51
C LYS A 49 -2.20 21.30 -20.23
N LEU A 50 -1.75 20.99 -19.00
CA LEU A 50 -1.39 19.64 -18.61
C LEU A 50 -2.64 18.77 -18.50
N VAL A 51 -2.56 17.56 -19.06
CA VAL A 51 -3.63 16.56 -18.94
C VAL A 51 -3.26 15.57 -17.83
N PRO A 52 -3.90 15.66 -16.65
CA PRO A 52 -3.60 14.75 -15.54
C PRO A 52 -4.19 13.36 -15.79
N GLU A 53 -3.36 12.35 -15.69
CA GLU A 53 -3.76 10.93 -15.77
C GLU A 53 -3.61 10.22 -14.41
N GLY A 54 -2.97 10.87 -13.46
CA GLY A 54 -2.76 10.34 -12.11
C GLY A 54 -3.54 11.13 -11.06
N ILE A 55 -3.65 10.54 -9.89
CA ILE A 55 -4.30 11.13 -8.72
C ILE A 55 -3.28 11.52 -7.65
N VAL A 56 -3.67 12.44 -6.79
CA VAL A 56 -3.03 12.69 -5.50
C VAL A 56 -3.93 12.09 -4.42
N GLY A 57 -3.34 11.28 -3.56
CA GLY A 57 -4.05 10.62 -2.49
C GLY A 57 -3.27 10.61 -1.19
N ARG A 58 -3.78 9.92 -0.21
CA ARG A 58 -3.08 9.64 1.03
C ARG A 58 -3.18 8.17 1.38
N VAL A 59 -2.14 7.65 2.01
CA VAL A 59 -2.08 6.27 2.53
C VAL A 59 -1.84 6.31 4.03
N PRO A 60 -2.36 5.35 4.80
CA PRO A 60 -2.09 5.29 6.23
C PRO A 60 -0.59 5.24 6.51
N TYR A 61 -0.15 6.00 7.51
CA TYR A 61 1.22 5.94 7.99
C TYR A 61 1.51 4.56 8.61
N LYS A 62 2.66 3.99 8.28
CA LYS A 62 3.05 2.61 8.67
C LYS A 62 4.32 2.51 9.50
N GLY A 63 4.87 3.62 9.97
CA GLY A 63 6.15 3.61 10.68
C GLY A 63 7.35 3.47 9.75
N THR A 64 8.40 2.80 10.20
CA THR A 64 9.62 2.62 9.42
C THR A 64 9.50 1.50 8.38
N LEU A 65 10.33 1.58 7.34
CA LEU A 65 10.45 0.50 6.37
C LEU A 65 10.86 -0.83 7.04
N ALA A 66 11.79 -0.75 7.99
CA ALA A 66 12.26 -1.93 8.72
C ALA A 66 11.12 -2.67 9.44
N GLU A 67 10.23 -1.93 10.13
CA GLU A 67 9.06 -2.50 10.80
C GLU A 67 8.10 -3.14 9.79
N THR A 68 7.86 -2.48 8.67
CA THR A 68 6.99 -3.01 7.61
C THR A 68 7.56 -4.30 7.00
N VAL A 69 8.86 -4.32 6.68
CA VAL A 69 9.53 -5.52 6.16
C VAL A 69 9.51 -6.65 7.18
N TYR A 70 9.75 -6.35 8.46
CA TYR A 70 9.68 -7.34 9.52
C TYR A 70 8.29 -8.01 9.57
N GLN A 71 7.22 -7.24 9.47
CA GLN A 71 5.84 -7.76 9.44
C GLN A 71 5.59 -8.64 8.20
N LEU A 72 6.04 -8.21 7.03
CA LEU A 72 5.89 -8.97 5.79
C LEU A 72 6.64 -10.30 5.84
N VAL A 73 7.89 -10.29 6.33
CA VAL A 73 8.70 -11.51 6.49
C VAL A 73 8.09 -12.43 7.53
N GLY A 74 7.56 -11.87 8.63
CA GLY A 74 6.82 -12.64 9.64
C GLY A 74 5.60 -13.34 9.05
N GLY A 75 4.81 -12.64 8.23
CA GLY A 75 3.67 -13.19 7.50
C GLY A 75 4.06 -14.31 6.54
N LEU A 76 5.15 -14.11 5.77
CA LEU A 76 5.70 -15.12 4.88
C LEU A 76 6.10 -16.39 5.64
N ARG A 77 6.85 -16.24 6.73
CA ARG A 77 7.27 -17.37 7.58
C ARG A 77 6.08 -18.13 8.17
N ALA A 78 5.06 -17.41 8.65
CA ALA A 78 3.83 -18.01 9.15
C ALA A 78 3.12 -18.80 8.04
N GLY A 79 2.99 -18.22 6.84
CA GLY A 79 2.41 -18.88 5.68
C GLY A 79 3.17 -20.15 5.28
N MET A 80 4.50 -20.10 5.28
CA MET A 80 5.35 -21.27 5.05
C MET A 80 5.10 -22.37 6.10
N GLY A 81 4.97 -21.99 7.36
CA GLY A 81 4.64 -22.93 8.45
C GLY A 81 3.30 -23.60 8.23
N TYR A 82 2.26 -22.86 7.89
CA TYR A 82 0.93 -23.41 7.61
C TYR A 82 0.92 -24.35 6.39
N CYS A 83 1.72 -24.07 5.38
CA CYS A 83 1.83 -24.91 4.18
C CYS A 83 2.82 -26.08 4.33
N GLY A 84 3.54 -26.19 5.45
CA GLY A 84 4.61 -27.19 5.63
C GLY A 84 5.79 -26.98 4.69
N ALA A 85 6.01 -25.75 4.19
CA ALA A 85 7.07 -25.41 3.24
C ALA A 85 8.38 -25.10 3.98
N LYS A 86 9.46 -25.81 3.64
CA LYS A 86 10.79 -25.62 4.23
C LYS A 86 11.55 -24.42 3.63
N ASN A 87 11.22 -24.06 2.41
CA ASN A 87 11.84 -22.99 1.64
C ASN A 87 10.84 -22.38 0.67
N ILE A 88 11.24 -21.30 -0.03
CA ILE A 88 10.39 -20.60 -0.99
C ILE A 88 9.98 -21.50 -2.18
N ALA A 89 10.89 -22.35 -2.68
CA ALA A 89 10.58 -23.25 -3.79
C ALA A 89 9.49 -24.25 -3.44
N ASP A 90 9.48 -24.73 -2.19
CA ASP A 90 8.41 -25.61 -1.69
C ASP A 90 7.10 -24.84 -1.51
N LEU A 91 7.16 -23.60 -1.01
CA LEU A 91 5.98 -22.75 -0.88
C LEU A 91 5.31 -22.51 -2.24
N GLN A 92 6.09 -22.32 -3.32
CA GLN A 92 5.57 -22.14 -4.68
C GLN A 92 4.79 -23.36 -5.21
N LYS A 93 4.98 -24.52 -4.61
CA LYS A 93 4.24 -25.75 -4.95
C LYS A 93 2.96 -25.92 -4.14
N ALA A 94 2.69 -25.03 -3.18
CA ALA A 94 1.48 -25.08 -2.38
C ALA A 94 0.23 -25.00 -3.25
N LYS A 95 -0.78 -25.76 -2.89
CA LYS A 95 -2.06 -25.77 -3.60
C LYS A 95 -2.95 -24.65 -3.11
N PHE A 96 -3.81 -24.18 -3.97
CA PHE A 96 -4.79 -23.13 -3.69
C PHE A 96 -6.21 -23.70 -3.75
N ILE A 97 -7.08 -23.13 -2.94
CA ILE A 97 -8.52 -23.29 -3.06
C ILE A 97 -9.14 -21.95 -3.43
N ARG A 98 -10.21 -21.98 -4.18
CA ARG A 98 -11.01 -20.78 -4.45
C ARG A 98 -12.00 -20.60 -3.30
N ILE A 99 -12.06 -19.40 -2.75
CA ILE A 99 -13.05 -19.02 -1.75
C ILE A 99 -13.94 -17.89 -2.27
N THR A 100 -15.13 -17.75 -1.70
CA THR A 100 -16.07 -16.67 -2.00
C THR A 100 -15.76 -15.44 -1.16
N GLN A 101 -16.39 -14.30 -1.51
CA GLN A 101 -16.37 -13.09 -0.67
C GLN A 101 -16.88 -13.37 0.75
N SER A 102 -17.91 -14.20 0.89
CA SER A 102 -18.39 -14.63 2.20
C SER A 102 -17.35 -15.43 2.97
N GLY A 103 -16.62 -16.32 2.31
CA GLY A 103 -15.52 -17.07 2.90
C GLY A 103 -14.37 -16.16 3.36
N VAL A 104 -14.02 -15.15 2.58
CA VAL A 104 -13.03 -14.13 2.98
C VAL A 104 -13.51 -13.39 4.24
N ARG A 105 -14.76 -12.93 4.27
CA ARG A 105 -15.33 -12.25 5.42
C ARG A 105 -15.34 -13.11 6.68
N GLU A 106 -15.71 -14.38 6.56
CA GLU A 106 -15.69 -15.33 7.68
C GLU A 106 -14.29 -15.63 8.21
N SER A 107 -13.27 -15.58 7.35
CA SER A 107 -11.87 -15.82 7.73
C SER A 107 -11.21 -14.63 8.46
N HIS A 108 -11.85 -13.48 8.49
CA HIS A 108 -11.39 -12.27 9.18
C HIS A 108 -12.25 -12.01 10.42
N PRO A 109 -11.78 -11.20 11.38
CA PRO A 109 -12.61 -10.77 12.50
C PRO A 109 -13.89 -10.11 11.99
N HIS A 110 -15.03 -10.64 12.38
CA HIS A 110 -16.36 -10.12 12.03
C HIS A 110 -17.31 -10.19 13.21
N GLY A 111 -18.41 -9.45 13.16
CA GLY A 111 -19.38 -9.38 14.25
C GLY A 111 -18.89 -8.70 15.52
N VAL A 112 -17.75 -7.98 15.45
CA VAL A 112 -17.15 -7.23 16.55
C VAL A 112 -16.71 -5.85 16.09
N THR A 113 -16.65 -4.91 17.02
CA THR A 113 -16.03 -3.60 16.78
C THR A 113 -14.56 -3.65 17.22
N ILE A 114 -13.65 -3.33 16.31
CA ILE A 114 -12.22 -3.28 16.62
C ILE A 114 -11.97 -2.08 17.55
N VAL A 115 -11.52 -2.33 18.77
CA VAL A 115 -11.15 -1.28 19.73
C VAL A 115 -9.64 -1.03 19.75
N LYS A 116 -8.82 -2.04 19.42
CA LYS A 116 -7.37 -1.93 19.27
C LYS A 116 -6.98 -2.56 17.93
N GLU A 117 -6.37 -1.75 17.08
CA GLU A 117 -5.89 -2.21 15.78
C GLU A 117 -4.66 -3.11 15.90
N ALA A 118 -4.50 -4.01 14.94
CA ALA A 118 -3.29 -4.81 14.74
C ALA A 118 -2.74 -4.53 13.33
N PRO A 119 -1.49 -4.87 13.03
CA PRO A 119 -0.88 -4.56 11.73
C PRO A 119 -1.69 -5.01 10.51
N ASN A 120 -2.43 -6.12 10.65
CA ASN A 120 -3.23 -6.69 9.56
C ASN A 120 -4.73 -6.36 9.66
N TYR A 121 -5.17 -5.72 10.74
CA TYR A 121 -6.58 -5.42 11.00
C TYR A 121 -6.72 -3.98 11.47
N THR A 122 -7.00 -3.09 10.54
CA THR A 122 -7.21 -1.65 10.76
C THR A 122 -8.66 -1.26 10.51
N ARG A 123 -9.08 -0.11 11.06
CA ARG A 123 -10.40 0.49 10.81
C ARG A 123 -10.47 1.15 9.45
#